data_a26e0ddb628298c0cde8eb9df822f5e6
#
_entry.id   a26e0ddb628298c0cde8eb9df822f5e6
#
_cell.length_a   1.000
_cell.length_b   1.000
_cell.length_c   1.000
_cell.angle_alpha   90.00
_cell.angle_beta   90.00
_cell.angle_gamma   90.00
#
_symmetry.space_group_name_H-M   'P 1'
#
loop_
_entity.id
_entity.type
_entity.pdbx_description
1 polymer ?
#
loop_
_entity_poly.entity_id
_entity_poly.type
_entity_poly.pdbx_seq_one_letter_code
_entity_poly.pdbx_strand_id
1 'polypeptide(L)'
;MSLAIVYSRAQCGMEAPLVTVEVHLANGLPSLSIVGLPETAVRESKDRVRGAILNSRFEFPTRRITINLAPADLPKEGGRFDLPIALGILAASGQIPTTRLPHYEFAAELALSGELRGVHGILPMTLKTAAAKRTAVVPRENAAEATLAGGAGVLAGCHLLDITGHLTGVQPLVPLPARQVTARRPDCADLADVRGQHHARRALEIAAAGGHSLLMIGPPGTGKSLLASRLPGILPPLD
;
A
#
# COMPACT_ATOMS: atom_id res chain seq x y z
N MET A 1 12.57 -24.61 17.31
CA MET A 1 12.00 -23.27 17.62
C MET A 1 11.29 -22.81 16.37
N SER A 2 10.04 -22.48 16.51
CA SER A 2 9.22 -22.07 15.38
C SER A 2 8.98 -20.55 15.43
N LEU A 3 9.97 -19.78 15.00
CA LEU A 3 9.87 -18.34 14.79
C LEU A 3 9.95 -18.07 13.29
N ALA A 4 9.01 -17.26 12.78
CA ALA A 4 9.04 -16.74 11.43
C ALA A 4 8.94 -15.21 11.45
N ILE A 5 9.62 -14.58 10.50
CA ILE A 5 9.64 -13.12 10.34
C ILE A 5 9.12 -12.80 8.95
N VAL A 6 8.13 -11.91 8.89
CA VAL A 6 7.54 -11.40 7.65
C VAL A 6 7.54 -9.89 7.70
N TYR A 7 7.76 -9.23 6.57
CA TYR A 7 7.81 -7.78 6.50
C TYR A 7 6.54 -7.20 5.90
N SER A 8 6.11 -6.09 6.48
CA SER A 8 5.00 -5.26 6.02
C SER A 8 5.34 -3.79 6.28
N ARG A 9 4.40 -2.89 5.98
CA ARG A 9 4.54 -1.47 6.32
C ARG A 9 3.27 -0.93 6.93
N ALA A 10 3.41 -0.04 7.91
CA ALA A 10 2.31 0.76 8.43
C ALA A 10 2.03 1.92 7.47
N GLN A 11 0.86 2.52 7.57
CA GLN A 11 0.52 3.74 6.85
C GLN A 11 0.68 4.94 7.79
N CYS A 12 1.49 5.91 7.40
CA CYS A 12 1.68 7.16 8.13
C CYS A 12 1.86 8.30 7.11
N GLY A 13 0.76 8.82 6.59
CA GLY A 13 0.76 9.77 5.48
C GLY A 13 1.49 9.22 4.25
N MET A 14 2.50 9.95 3.77
CA MET A 14 3.39 9.51 2.67
C MET A 14 4.56 8.65 3.16
N GLU A 15 4.82 8.60 4.46
CA GLU A 15 5.76 7.66 5.05
C GLU A 15 5.09 6.29 5.19
N ALA A 16 5.83 5.26 4.93
CA ALA A 16 5.38 3.89 5.12
C ALA A 16 6.45 3.13 5.92
N PRO A 17 6.51 3.37 7.25
CA PRO A 17 7.52 2.76 8.09
C PRO A 17 7.40 1.24 8.09
N LEU A 18 8.56 0.58 8.14
CA LEU A 18 8.64 -0.89 8.15
C LEU A 18 7.99 -1.45 9.43
N VAL A 19 7.20 -2.49 9.26
CA VAL A 19 6.66 -3.31 10.34
C VAL A 19 7.16 -4.73 10.17
N THR A 20 7.83 -5.23 11.20
CA THR A 20 8.26 -6.61 11.28
C THR A 20 7.18 -7.42 11.99
N VAL A 21 6.64 -8.40 11.28
CA VAL A 21 5.64 -9.34 11.80
C VAL A 21 6.36 -10.61 12.23
N GLU A 22 6.55 -10.77 13.52
CA GLU A 22 7.22 -11.92 14.14
C GLU A 22 6.18 -12.89 14.67
N VAL A 23 6.19 -14.13 14.19
CA VAL A 23 5.26 -15.16 14.62
C VAL A 23 6.02 -16.28 15.32
N HIS A 24 5.70 -16.47 16.59
CA HIS A 24 6.29 -17.51 17.43
C HIS A 24 5.26 -18.56 17.82
N LEU A 25 5.58 -19.83 17.58
CA LEU A 25 4.79 -20.97 18.03
C LEU A 25 5.47 -21.64 19.22
N ALA A 26 4.76 -21.69 20.35
CA ALA A 26 5.20 -22.35 21.57
C ALA A 26 4.31 -23.54 21.90
N ASN A 27 4.83 -24.47 22.69
CA ASN A 27 4.03 -25.54 23.27
C ASN A 27 3.13 -24.95 24.37
N GLY A 28 1.93 -25.49 24.52
CA GLY A 28 0.96 -25.07 25.53
C GLY A 28 -0.47 -25.12 25.01
N LEU A 29 -1.40 -24.61 25.81
CA LEU A 29 -2.81 -24.52 25.41
C LEU A 29 -2.96 -23.63 24.17
N PRO A 30 -3.76 -24.06 23.17
CA PRO A 30 -4.01 -23.27 21.98
C PRO A 30 -4.52 -21.88 22.31
N SER A 31 -3.79 -20.88 21.86
CA SER A 31 -4.17 -19.47 22.02
C SER A 31 -3.53 -18.63 20.92
N LEU A 32 -4.16 -17.50 20.57
CA LEU A 32 -3.64 -16.55 19.59
C LEU A 32 -3.60 -15.16 20.21
N SER A 33 -2.42 -14.62 20.40
CA SER A 33 -2.19 -13.27 20.93
C SER A 33 -1.45 -12.39 19.94
N ILE A 34 -1.86 -11.12 19.81
CA ILE A 34 -1.18 -10.10 19.00
C ILE A 34 -0.71 -9.00 19.94
N VAL A 35 0.57 -8.66 19.87
CA VAL A 35 1.23 -7.60 20.64
C VAL A 35 1.85 -6.57 19.70
N GLY A 36 2.24 -5.39 20.21
CA GLY A 36 2.83 -4.32 19.40
C GLY A 36 1.83 -3.21 19.06
N LEU A 37 0.94 -2.85 20.03
CA LEU A 37 -0.10 -1.81 19.91
C LEU A 37 -1.01 -1.97 18.68
N PRO A 38 -1.60 -3.16 18.46
CA PRO A 38 -2.56 -3.34 17.39
C PRO A 38 -3.87 -2.61 17.71
N GLU A 39 -4.43 -1.89 16.74
CA GLU A 39 -5.79 -1.36 16.81
C GLU A 39 -6.84 -2.47 16.81
N THR A 40 -8.11 -2.11 17.06
CA THR A 40 -9.22 -3.07 17.10
C THR A 40 -9.33 -3.88 15.81
N ALA A 41 -9.21 -3.23 14.65
CA ALA A 41 -9.27 -3.90 13.34
C ALA A 41 -8.18 -4.98 13.16
N VAL A 42 -6.97 -4.74 13.69
CA VAL A 42 -5.89 -5.73 13.67
C VAL A 42 -6.12 -6.84 14.70
N ARG A 43 -6.82 -6.56 15.80
CA ARG A 43 -7.21 -7.62 16.75
C ARG A 43 -8.27 -8.55 16.18
N GLU A 44 -9.18 -8.03 15.36
CA GLU A 44 -10.21 -8.80 14.63
C GLU A 44 -9.60 -9.68 13.52
N SER A 45 -8.39 -9.38 13.06
CA SER A 45 -7.70 -10.21 12.07
C SER A 45 -7.53 -11.67 12.46
N LYS A 46 -7.58 -11.99 13.77
CA LYS A 46 -7.44 -13.36 14.26
C LYS A 46 -8.42 -14.33 13.60
N ASP A 47 -9.69 -13.92 13.53
CA ASP A 47 -10.74 -14.77 12.98
C ASP A 47 -10.67 -14.83 11.45
N ARG A 48 -10.35 -13.69 10.80
CA ARG A 48 -10.15 -13.66 9.35
C ARG A 48 -8.97 -14.53 8.92
N VAL A 49 -7.82 -14.38 9.57
CA VAL A 49 -6.61 -15.16 9.29
C VAL A 49 -6.84 -16.64 9.53
N ARG A 50 -7.48 -17.02 10.64
CA ARG A 50 -7.79 -18.41 10.93
C ARG A 50 -8.72 -19.01 9.87
N GLY A 51 -9.79 -18.30 9.52
CA GLY A 51 -10.73 -18.73 8.48
C GLY A 51 -10.04 -18.89 7.13
N ALA A 52 -9.24 -17.90 6.72
CA ALA A 52 -8.50 -17.91 5.46
C ALA A 52 -7.53 -19.09 5.37
N ILE A 53 -6.77 -19.38 6.43
CA ILE A 53 -5.83 -20.51 6.47
C ILE A 53 -6.56 -21.84 6.29
N LEU A 54 -7.65 -22.06 7.07
CA LEU A 54 -8.41 -23.29 7.02
C LEU A 54 -9.12 -23.48 5.66
N ASN A 55 -9.75 -22.43 5.13
CA ASN A 55 -10.44 -22.49 3.84
C ASN A 55 -9.47 -22.61 2.66
N SER A 56 -8.20 -22.20 2.84
CA SER A 56 -7.12 -22.45 1.88
C SER A 56 -6.48 -23.85 2.02
N ARG A 57 -7.11 -24.76 2.80
CA ARG A 57 -6.67 -26.14 3.04
C ARG A 57 -5.31 -26.29 3.72
N PHE A 58 -4.89 -25.27 4.47
CA PHE A 58 -3.76 -25.37 5.38
C PHE A 58 -4.23 -25.74 6.79
N GLU A 59 -3.32 -26.28 7.59
CA GLU A 59 -3.57 -26.57 8.99
C GLU A 59 -3.36 -25.33 9.85
N PHE A 60 -4.33 -25.03 10.73
CA PHE A 60 -4.15 -24.00 11.74
C PHE A 60 -3.50 -24.62 12.98
N PRO A 61 -2.31 -24.14 13.41
CA PRO A 61 -1.57 -24.80 14.51
C PRO A 61 -2.35 -24.81 15.82
N THR A 62 -2.48 -26.01 16.44
CA THR A 62 -3.09 -26.18 17.78
C THR A 62 -2.06 -25.96 18.88
N ARG A 63 -1.38 -24.78 18.82
CA ARG A 63 -0.32 -24.36 19.74
C ARG A 63 -0.57 -22.96 20.26
N ARG A 64 0.24 -22.49 21.20
CA ARG A 64 0.25 -21.10 21.60
C ARG A 64 0.95 -20.27 20.51
N ILE A 65 0.21 -19.37 19.88
CA ILE A 65 0.68 -18.47 18.83
C ILE A 65 0.82 -17.06 19.42
N THR A 66 2.01 -16.49 19.33
CA THR A 66 2.25 -15.10 19.70
C THR A 66 2.73 -14.36 18.45
N ILE A 67 2.06 -13.29 18.09
CA ILE A 67 2.36 -12.42 16.95
C ILE A 67 2.80 -11.09 17.51
N ASN A 68 4.01 -10.65 17.16
CA ASN A 68 4.53 -9.34 17.52
C ASN A 68 4.62 -8.46 16.28
N LEU A 69 4.00 -7.27 16.34
CA LEU A 69 4.07 -6.26 15.28
C LEU A 69 5.04 -5.16 15.72
N ALA A 70 6.30 -5.29 15.34
CA ALA A 70 7.36 -4.35 15.74
C ALA A 70 7.60 -3.26 14.68
N PRO A 71 7.90 -2.01 15.08
CA PRO A 71 8.02 -1.52 16.46
C PRO A 71 6.64 -1.22 17.08
N ALA A 72 6.58 -1.17 18.41
CA ALA A 72 5.31 -1.00 19.15
C ALA A 72 4.75 0.42 19.12
N ASP A 73 5.57 1.43 18.86
CA ASP A 73 5.24 2.85 18.87
C ASP A 73 4.52 3.35 17.60
N LEU A 74 4.43 2.50 16.55
CA LEU A 74 3.73 2.82 15.33
C LEU A 74 2.26 2.39 15.38
N PRO A 75 1.30 3.23 14.94
CA PRO A 75 -0.09 2.82 14.77
C PRO A 75 -0.19 1.73 13.68
N LYS A 76 -0.96 0.68 13.95
CA LYS A 76 -1.22 -0.40 13.01
C LYS A 76 -2.71 -0.49 12.78
N GLU A 77 -3.14 0.02 11.64
CA GLU A 77 -4.53 0.20 11.28
C GLU A 77 -4.96 -0.77 10.16
N GLY A 78 -6.24 -1.10 10.16
CA GLY A 78 -6.88 -1.86 9.10
C GLY A 78 -6.46 -3.31 8.96
N GLY A 79 -6.94 -3.95 7.91
CA GLY A 79 -6.71 -5.37 7.61
C GLY A 79 -5.38 -5.69 6.93
N ARG A 80 -4.55 -4.69 6.64
CA ARG A 80 -3.32 -4.86 5.84
C ARG A 80 -2.33 -5.88 6.38
N PHE A 81 -2.41 -6.20 7.68
CA PHE A 81 -1.52 -7.16 8.32
C PHE A 81 -2.06 -8.60 8.28
N ASP A 82 -3.27 -8.85 7.76
CA ASP A 82 -3.84 -10.19 7.71
C ASP A 82 -2.96 -11.16 6.91
N LEU A 83 -2.57 -10.76 5.69
CA LEU A 83 -1.71 -11.59 4.84
C LEU A 83 -0.33 -11.86 5.48
N PRO A 84 0.44 -10.87 5.95
CA PRO A 84 1.73 -11.16 6.58
C PRO A 84 1.59 -11.97 7.87
N ILE A 85 0.52 -11.83 8.64
CA ILE A 85 0.24 -12.67 9.81
C ILE A 85 -0.02 -14.12 9.37
N ALA A 86 -0.87 -14.34 8.35
CA ALA A 86 -1.16 -15.67 7.84
C ALA A 86 0.12 -16.38 7.34
N LEU A 87 0.93 -15.68 6.54
CA LEU A 87 2.20 -16.20 6.04
C LEU A 87 3.18 -16.51 7.17
N GLY A 88 3.23 -15.65 8.20
CA GLY A 88 4.04 -15.89 9.39
C GLY A 88 3.63 -17.15 10.15
N ILE A 89 2.33 -17.40 10.31
CA ILE A 89 1.80 -18.63 10.94
C ILE A 89 2.16 -19.86 10.11
N LEU A 90 1.95 -19.81 8.79
CA LEU A 90 2.28 -20.92 7.88
C LEU A 90 3.78 -21.22 7.85
N ALA A 91 4.60 -20.19 7.86
CA ALA A 91 6.06 -20.33 7.88
C ALA A 91 6.56 -20.87 9.24
N ALA A 92 6.04 -20.36 10.35
CA ALA A 92 6.40 -20.84 11.68
C ALA A 92 5.95 -22.27 11.94
N SER A 93 4.87 -22.73 11.30
CA SER A 93 4.41 -24.13 11.35
C SER A 93 5.10 -25.04 10.36
N GLY A 94 5.98 -24.51 9.49
CA GLY A 94 6.71 -25.31 8.49
C GLY A 94 5.91 -25.68 7.25
N GLN A 95 4.73 -25.10 7.05
CA GLN A 95 3.88 -25.36 5.88
C GLN A 95 4.33 -24.62 4.62
N ILE A 96 5.07 -23.51 4.80
CA ILE A 96 5.74 -22.80 3.70
C ILE A 96 7.21 -22.50 4.07
N PRO A 97 8.11 -22.37 3.08
CA PRO A 97 9.52 -22.09 3.32
C PRO A 97 9.73 -20.64 3.80
N THR A 98 10.67 -20.45 4.71
CA THR A 98 11.05 -19.12 5.23
C THR A 98 12.08 -18.40 4.37
N THR A 99 12.80 -19.11 3.52
CA THR A 99 14.00 -18.64 2.79
C THR A 99 13.74 -17.45 1.86
N ARG A 100 12.53 -17.35 1.30
CA ARG A 100 12.16 -16.26 0.38
C ARG A 100 11.53 -15.06 1.08
N LEU A 101 10.96 -15.22 2.27
CA LEU A 101 10.23 -14.16 2.98
C LEU A 101 11.02 -12.85 3.15
N PRO A 102 12.35 -12.86 3.41
CA PRO A 102 13.13 -11.63 3.57
C PRO A 102 13.19 -10.74 2.33
N HIS A 103 12.90 -11.27 1.15
CA HIS A 103 12.95 -10.53 -0.12
C HIS A 103 11.64 -9.81 -0.46
N TYR A 104 10.60 -10.01 0.34
CA TYR A 104 9.26 -9.49 0.08
C TYR A 104 8.75 -8.64 1.23
N GLU A 105 7.85 -7.72 0.89
CA GLU A 105 6.99 -7.02 1.83
C GLU A 105 5.53 -7.22 1.41
N PHE A 106 4.68 -7.58 2.36
CA PHE A 106 3.32 -8.03 2.10
C PHE A 106 2.31 -7.08 2.72
N ALA A 107 1.23 -6.74 1.99
CA ALA A 107 0.07 -6.06 2.54
C ALA A 107 -1.19 -6.51 1.81
N ALA A 108 -2.13 -7.06 2.56
CA ALA A 108 -3.48 -7.39 2.09
C ALA A 108 -4.38 -7.68 3.29
N GLU A 109 -5.65 -7.36 3.17
CA GLU A 109 -6.69 -7.91 4.01
C GLU A 109 -7.10 -9.29 3.47
N LEU A 110 -7.46 -10.22 4.35
CA LEU A 110 -7.94 -11.54 3.99
C LEU A 110 -9.45 -11.66 4.21
N ALA A 111 -10.16 -12.10 3.19
CA ALA A 111 -11.48 -12.67 3.37
C ALA A 111 -11.39 -14.03 4.05
N LEU A 112 -12.48 -14.48 4.67
CA LEU A 112 -12.54 -15.81 5.29
C LEU A 112 -12.30 -16.95 4.28
N SER A 113 -12.60 -16.71 3.00
CA SER A 113 -12.32 -17.64 1.89
C SER A 113 -10.83 -17.82 1.61
N GLY A 114 -9.98 -16.86 2.00
CA GLY A 114 -8.58 -16.76 1.63
C GLY A 114 -8.32 -15.79 0.47
N GLU A 115 -9.35 -15.14 -0.07
CA GLU A 115 -9.19 -14.08 -1.06
C GLU A 115 -8.49 -12.86 -0.48
N LEU A 116 -7.63 -12.21 -1.28
CA LEU A 116 -6.97 -10.98 -0.93
C LEU A 116 -7.83 -9.78 -1.32
N ARG A 117 -8.09 -8.91 -0.35
CA ARG A 117 -8.81 -7.65 -0.52
C ARG A 117 -7.87 -6.46 -0.52
N GLY A 118 -8.22 -5.44 -1.29
CA GLY A 118 -7.48 -4.20 -1.40
C GLY A 118 -7.34 -3.46 -0.06
N VAL A 119 -6.22 -2.77 0.09
CA VAL A 119 -5.92 -1.93 1.26
C VAL A 119 -5.45 -0.56 0.81
N HIS A 120 -5.63 0.44 1.65
CA HIS A 120 -5.21 1.82 1.35
C HIS A 120 -3.71 2.02 1.49
N GLY A 121 -3.14 3.05 0.82
CA GLY A 121 -1.76 3.48 1.00
C GLY A 121 -0.73 2.50 0.45
N ILE A 122 -1.02 1.86 -0.67
CA ILE A 122 -0.11 0.92 -1.33
C ILE A 122 0.99 1.66 -2.10
N LEU A 123 0.72 2.83 -2.69
CA LEU A 123 1.76 3.60 -3.38
C LEU A 123 2.92 4.00 -2.46
N PRO A 124 2.71 4.66 -1.29
CA PRO A 124 3.79 4.93 -0.34
C PRO A 124 4.52 3.67 0.11
N MET A 125 3.79 2.59 0.38
CA MET A 125 4.39 1.30 0.72
C MET A 125 5.33 0.82 -0.38
N THR A 126 4.89 0.81 -1.63
CA THR A 126 5.65 0.27 -2.76
C THR A 126 6.91 1.09 -3.02
N LEU A 127 6.83 2.42 -2.92
CA LEU A 127 7.99 3.31 -3.01
C LEU A 127 9.07 2.98 -1.96
N LYS A 128 8.66 2.82 -0.71
CA LYS A 128 9.58 2.48 0.39
C LYS A 128 10.09 1.03 0.30
N THR A 129 9.28 0.10 -0.19
CA THR A 129 9.68 -1.29 -0.46
C THR A 129 10.78 -1.35 -1.52
N ALA A 130 10.61 -0.57 -2.60
CA ALA A 130 11.62 -0.43 -3.66
C ALA A 130 12.94 0.14 -3.12
N ALA A 131 12.88 1.20 -2.31
CA ALA A 131 14.05 1.79 -1.66
C ALA A 131 14.77 0.79 -0.74
N ALA A 132 14.02 -0.14 -0.12
CA ALA A 132 14.58 -1.23 0.68
C ALA A 132 15.08 -2.43 -0.15
N LYS A 133 15.05 -2.35 -1.50
CA LYS A 133 15.43 -3.43 -2.42
C LYS A 133 14.66 -4.72 -2.20
N ARG A 134 13.39 -4.63 -1.82
CA ARG A 134 12.46 -5.74 -1.68
C ARG A 134 11.36 -5.66 -2.73
N THR A 135 10.63 -6.74 -2.92
CA THR A 135 9.48 -6.82 -3.83
C THR A 135 8.19 -6.67 -3.04
N ALA A 136 7.30 -5.79 -3.47
CA ALA A 136 5.98 -5.65 -2.87
C ALA A 136 5.03 -6.73 -3.37
N VAL A 137 4.33 -7.37 -2.45
CA VAL A 137 3.28 -8.37 -2.74
C VAL A 137 1.95 -7.81 -2.24
N VAL A 138 1.05 -7.55 -3.17
CA VAL A 138 -0.18 -6.81 -2.93
C VAL A 138 -1.40 -7.50 -3.53
N PRO A 139 -2.63 -7.17 -3.12
CA PRO A 139 -3.84 -7.61 -3.79
C PRO A 139 -3.89 -7.13 -5.24
N ARG A 140 -4.51 -7.91 -6.11
CA ARG A 140 -4.70 -7.53 -7.53
C ARG A 140 -5.47 -6.22 -7.70
N GLU A 141 -6.39 -5.92 -6.79
CA GLU A 141 -7.12 -4.65 -6.75
C GLU A 141 -6.19 -3.43 -6.63
N ASN A 142 -5.09 -3.57 -5.89
CA ASN A 142 -4.08 -2.52 -5.71
C ASN A 142 -2.98 -2.51 -6.79
N ALA A 143 -3.01 -3.43 -7.76
CA ALA A 143 -1.95 -3.57 -8.75
C ALA A 143 -1.69 -2.28 -9.55
N ALA A 144 -2.76 -1.57 -9.93
CA ALA A 144 -2.66 -0.33 -10.68
C ALA A 144 -1.98 0.79 -9.88
N GLU A 145 -2.30 0.91 -8.58
CA GLU A 145 -1.68 1.87 -7.66
C GLU A 145 -0.22 1.50 -7.39
N ALA A 146 0.05 0.23 -7.10
CA ALA A 146 1.40 -0.24 -6.79
C ALA A 146 2.39 -0.04 -7.94
N THR A 147 1.95 -0.18 -9.20
CA THR A 147 2.81 -0.02 -10.38
C THR A 147 3.15 1.43 -10.70
N LEU A 148 2.48 2.42 -10.08
CA LEU A 148 2.84 3.84 -10.21
C LEU A 148 4.19 4.17 -9.56
N ALA A 149 4.65 3.37 -8.60
CA ALA A 149 5.93 3.59 -7.91
C ALA A 149 7.16 3.48 -8.83
N GLY A 150 7.03 3.01 -10.04
CA GLY A 150 8.08 2.90 -11.06
C GLY A 150 9.34 2.16 -10.60
N GLY A 151 9.72 1.05 -11.19
CA GLY A 151 11.03 0.41 -10.97
C GLY A 151 11.12 -0.63 -9.84
N ALA A 152 10.12 -0.84 -9.02
CA ALA A 152 10.07 -1.97 -8.11
C ALA A 152 9.31 -3.13 -8.75
N GLY A 153 9.85 -4.34 -8.66
CA GLY A 153 9.06 -5.53 -8.95
C GLY A 153 7.84 -5.59 -8.02
N VAL A 154 6.63 -5.52 -8.58
CA VAL A 154 5.39 -5.69 -7.84
C VAL A 154 4.79 -7.03 -8.23
N LEU A 155 4.45 -7.82 -7.25
CA LEU A 155 3.69 -9.06 -7.44
C LEU A 155 2.26 -8.84 -6.95
N ALA A 156 1.29 -9.28 -7.74
CA ALA A 156 -0.12 -9.20 -7.36
C ALA A 156 -0.75 -10.58 -7.34
N GLY A 157 -1.51 -10.86 -6.27
CA GLY A 157 -2.29 -12.09 -6.13
C GLY A 157 -3.75 -11.81 -5.80
N CYS A 158 -4.59 -12.80 -6.04
CA CYS A 158 -6.02 -12.75 -5.72
C CYS A 158 -6.36 -13.57 -4.48
N HIS A 159 -5.53 -14.54 -4.14
CA HIS A 159 -5.82 -15.52 -3.10
C HIS A 159 -4.54 -15.88 -2.31
N LEU A 160 -4.69 -16.32 -1.06
CA LEU A 160 -3.59 -16.79 -0.22
C LEU A 160 -2.80 -17.92 -0.90
N LEU A 161 -3.48 -18.78 -1.65
CA LEU A 161 -2.86 -19.86 -2.44
C LEU A 161 -1.91 -19.35 -3.53
N ASP A 162 -2.20 -18.21 -4.16
CA ASP A 162 -1.32 -17.64 -5.19
C ASP A 162 0.03 -17.25 -4.56
N ILE A 163 -0.05 -16.62 -3.36
CA ILE A 163 1.14 -16.15 -2.65
C ILE A 163 1.95 -17.34 -2.11
N THR A 164 1.28 -18.31 -1.51
CA THR A 164 1.97 -19.53 -1.01
C THR A 164 2.54 -20.36 -2.15
N GLY A 165 1.85 -20.49 -3.29
CA GLY A 165 2.33 -21.12 -4.51
C GLY A 165 3.59 -20.45 -5.06
N HIS A 166 3.63 -19.10 -5.03
CA HIS A 166 4.82 -18.33 -5.40
C HIS A 166 6.00 -18.58 -4.44
N LEU A 167 5.75 -18.53 -3.13
CA LEU A 167 6.80 -18.73 -2.11
C LEU A 167 7.38 -20.13 -2.13
N THR A 168 6.57 -21.15 -2.39
CA THR A 168 7.00 -22.55 -2.54
C THR A 168 7.66 -22.84 -3.89
N GLY A 169 7.48 -21.94 -4.88
CA GLY A 169 8.00 -22.11 -6.24
C GLY A 169 7.13 -22.99 -7.14
N VAL A 170 5.98 -23.46 -6.66
CA VAL A 170 5.04 -24.29 -7.43
C VAL A 170 4.35 -23.48 -8.53
N GLN A 171 3.95 -22.25 -8.19
CA GLN A 171 3.26 -21.34 -9.12
C GLN A 171 3.83 -19.92 -8.98
N PRO A 172 4.92 -19.58 -9.68
CA PRO A 172 5.51 -18.27 -9.59
C PRO A 172 4.58 -17.16 -10.10
N LEU A 173 4.41 -16.11 -9.32
CA LEU A 173 3.74 -14.89 -9.78
C LEU A 173 4.66 -14.12 -10.73
N VAL A 174 4.08 -13.54 -11.77
CA VAL A 174 4.80 -12.71 -12.73
C VAL A 174 4.85 -11.28 -12.22
N PRO A 175 6.04 -10.64 -12.17
CA PRO A 175 6.17 -9.25 -11.83
C PRO A 175 5.35 -8.35 -12.78
N LEU A 176 4.63 -7.41 -12.21
CA LEU A 176 3.88 -6.45 -13.01
C LEU A 176 4.83 -5.41 -13.61
N PRO A 177 4.65 -5.02 -14.89
CA PRO A 177 5.42 -3.95 -15.49
C PRO A 177 5.13 -2.62 -14.80
N ALA A 178 6.16 -1.78 -14.65
CA ALA A 178 5.98 -0.41 -14.18
C ALA A 178 5.00 0.32 -15.13
N ARG A 179 4.00 0.96 -14.54
CA ARG A 179 3.06 1.77 -15.32
C ARG A 179 3.72 3.09 -15.65
N GLN A 180 3.98 3.35 -16.92
CA GLN A 180 4.34 4.69 -17.36
C GLN A 180 3.12 5.60 -17.22
N VAL A 181 3.16 6.50 -16.28
CA VAL A 181 2.19 7.59 -16.21
C VAL A 181 2.55 8.56 -17.32
N THR A 182 1.93 8.40 -18.48
CA THR A 182 1.94 9.49 -19.46
C THR A 182 1.11 10.62 -18.83
N ALA A 183 1.79 11.69 -18.46
CA ALA A 183 1.14 12.92 -17.98
C ALA A 183 0.22 13.42 -19.11
N ARG A 184 -1.03 12.99 -19.08
CA ARG A 184 -2.05 13.51 -19.99
C ARG A 184 -2.38 14.88 -19.45
N ARG A 185 -1.95 15.94 -20.17
CA ARG A 185 -2.41 17.29 -19.85
C ARG A 185 -3.93 17.27 -19.91
N PRO A 186 -4.64 17.59 -18.83
CA PRO A 186 -6.07 17.74 -18.90
C PRO A 186 -6.37 18.77 -19.99
N ASP A 187 -7.48 18.62 -20.70
CA ASP A 187 -7.97 19.60 -21.67
C ASP A 187 -8.42 20.83 -20.89
N CYS A 188 -7.46 21.69 -20.58
CA CYS A 188 -7.67 22.90 -19.78
C CYS A 188 -7.83 24.10 -20.70
N ALA A 189 -8.75 24.98 -20.34
CA ALA A 189 -8.92 26.24 -21.06
C ALA A 189 -7.64 27.08 -21.00
N ASP A 190 -7.21 27.61 -22.16
CA ASP A 190 -5.96 28.33 -22.32
C ASP A 190 -6.08 29.77 -21.81
N LEU A 191 -4.99 30.31 -21.23
CA LEU A 191 -4.89 31.71 -20.86
C LEU A 191 -4.91 32.64 -22.08
N ALA A 192 -4.55 32.14 -23.27
CA ALA A 192 -4.65 32.87 -24.54
C ALA A 192 -6.09 33.27 -24.88
N ASP A 193 -7.11 32.57 -24.37
CA ASP A 193 -8.51 32.88 -24.58
C ASP A 193 -8.94 34.20 -23.90
N VAL A 194 -8.17 34.66 -22.92
CA VAL A 194 -8.48 35.89 -22.15
C VAL A 194 -7.98 37.09 -22.93
N ARG A 195 -8.92 37.87 -23.43
CA ARG A 195 -8.62 39.14 -24.14
C ARG A 195 -8.42 40.29 -23.15
N GLY A 196 -7.38 41.10 -23.36
CA GLY A 196 -7.02 42.20 -22.45
C GLY A 196 -6.46 41.66 -21.13
N GLN A 197 -6.76 42.38 -20.03
CA GLN A 197 -6.36 41.97 -18.66
C GLN A 197 -4.85 41.69 -18.50
N HIS A 198 -3.98 42.44 -19.19
CA HIS A 198 -2.54 42.16 -19.29
C HIS A 198 -1.85 42.03 -17.94
N HIS A 199 -2.21 42.87 -16.95
CA HIS A 199 -1.62 42.80 -15.60
C HIS A 199 -2.05 41.51 -14.85
N ALA A 200 -3.32 41.13 -14.94
CA ALA A 200 -3.83 39.92 -14.27
C ALA A 200 -3.31 38.66 -14.93
N ARG A 201 -3.18 38.62 -16.27
CA ARG A 201 -2.55 37.53 -17.01
C ARG A 201 -1.08 37.36 -16.59
N ARG A 202 -0.32 38.47 -16.55
CA ARG A 202 1.08 38.45 -16.12
C ARG A 202 1.25 37.96 -14.67
N ALA A 203 0.35 38.40 -13.79
CA ALA A 203 0.34 37.93 -12.40
C ALA A 203 0.08 36.42 -12.30
N LEU A 204 -0.83 35.87 -13.12
CA LEU A 204 -1.08 34.41 -13.18
C LEU A 204 0.14 33.65 -13.68
N GLU A 205 0.82 34.12 -14.73
CA GLU A 205 2.06 33.51 -15.25
C GLU A 205 3.15 33.45 -14.17
N ILE A 206 3.35 34.55 -13.44
CA ILE A 206 4.33 34.61 -12.35
C ILE A 206 3.94 33.66 -11.22
N ALA A 207 2.66 33.66 -10.83
CA ALA A 207 2.15 32.77 -9.79
C ALA A 207 2.30 31.29 -10.18
N ALA A 208 2.01 30.94 -11.43
CA ALA A 208 2.17 29.58 -11.94
C ALA A 208 3.64 29.16 -11.97
N ALA A 209 4.53 30.03 -12.46
CA ALA A 209 5.97 29.72 -12.57
C ALA A 209 6.65 29.59 -11.20
N GLY A 210 6.20 30.34 -10.19
CA GLY A 210 6.80 30.36 -8.85
C GLY A 210 6.06 29.54 -7.81
N GLY A 211 4.94 28.88 -8.16
CA GLY A 211 4.11 28.16 -7.19
C GLY A 211 3.48 29.10 -6.15
N HIS A 212 3.19 30.35 -6.52
CA HIS A 212 2.69 31.36 -5.60
C HIS A 212 1.16 31.38 -5.51
N SER A 213 0.64 31.74 -4.34
CA SER A 213 -0.77 32.04 -4.17
C SER A 213 -1.09 33.43 -4.73
N LEU A 214 -2.21 33.55 -5.44
CA LEU A 214 -2.70 34.81 -6.01
C LEU A 214 -4.10 35.13 -5.48
N LEU A 215 -4.27 36.36 -4.94
CA LEU A 215 -5.56 36.86 -4.54
C LEU A 215 -6.05 37.87 -5.57
N MET A 216 -7.25 37.66 -6.11
CA MET A 216 -7.92 38.57 -7.05
C MET A 216 -9.11 39.24 -6.38
N ILE A 217 -9.09 40.58 -6.28
CA ILE A 217 -10.13 41.39 -5.68
C ILE A 217 -10.75 42.31 -6.75
N GLY A 218 -12.05 42.47 -6.75
CA GLY A 218 -12.75 43.35 -7.66
C GLY A 218 -14.26 43.06 -7.71
N PRO A 219 -15.06 43.95 -8.34
CA PRO A 219 -16.51 43.79 -8.43
C PRO A 219 -16.93 42.56 -9.23
N PRO A 220 -18.20 42.13 -9.13
CA PRO A 220 -18.74 41.06 -9.96
C PRO A 220 -18.59 41.37 -11.46
N GLY A 221 -18.41 40.35 -12.29
CA GLY A 221 -18.32 40.52 -13.75
C GLY A 221 -16.95 40.92 -14.30
N THR A 222 -15.92 41.15 -13.47
CA THR A 222 -14.56 41.56 -13.93
C THR A 222 -13.70 40.40 -14.42
N GLY A 223 -14.22 39.21 -14.57
CA GLY A 223 -13.50 38.07 -15.15
C GLY A 223 -12.58 37.31 -14.18
N LYS A 224 -12.67 37.50 -12.85
CA LYS A 224 -11.82 36.79 -11.87
C LYS A 224 -11.90 35.27 -11.97
N SER A 225 -13.11 34.74 -12.02
CA SER A 225 -13.33 33.28 -12.16
C SER A 225 -12.86 32.76 -13.52
N LEU A 226 -12.98 33.56 -14.58
CA LEU A 226 -12.45 33.25 -15.90
C LEU A 226 -10.94 33.10 -15.85
N LEU A 227 -10.24 34.05 -15.25
CA LEU A 227 -8.79 34.01 -15.07
C LEU A 227 -8.35 32.84 -14.19
N ALA A 228 -9.01 32.61 -13.05
CA ALA A 228 -8.69 31.53 -12.14
C ALA A 228 -8.83 30.15 -12.82
N SER A 229 -9.85 29.96 -13.66
CA SER A 229 -10.06 28.70 -14.38
C SER A 229 -9.00 28.41 -15.46
N ARG A 230 -8.14 29.35 -15.84
CA ARG A 230 -7.02 29.17 -16.78
C ARG A 230 -5.70 28.81 -16.09
N LEU A 231 -5.63 28.99 -14.77
CA LEU A 231 -4.42 28.64 -14.01
C LEU A 231 -3.95 27.18 -14.24
N PRO A 232 -4.85 26.17 -14.23
CA PRO A 232 -4.42 24.78 -14.50
C PRO A 232 -3.75 24.57 -15.86
N GLY A 233 -4.15 25.37 -16.89
CA GLY A 233 -3.59 25.26 -18.26
C GLY A 233 -2.16 25.77 -18.41
N ILE A 234 -1.70 26.60 -17.46
CA ILE A 234 -0.34 27.20 -17.46
C ILE A 234 0.58 26.63 -16.37
N LEU A 235 0.05 25.75 -15.49
CA LEU A 235 0.89 25.06 -14.52
C LEU A 235 1.76 24.01 -15.22
N PRO A 236 3.02 23.80 -14.76
CA PRO A 236 3.81 22.70 -15.22
C PRO A 236 3.13 21.36 -14.89
N PRO A 237 3.38 20.30 -15.67
CA PRO A 237 2.89 18.97 -15.31
C PRO A 237 3.45 18.55 -13.95
N LEU A 238 2.64 17.84 -13.18
CA LEU A 238 3.10 17.24 -11.92
C LEU A 238 4.07 16.09 -12.25
N ASP A 239 5.23 16.08 -11.61
CA ASP A 239 6.25 15.04 -11.71
C ASP A 239 5.85 13.76 -10.96
#